data_f8be491eb44111a702ca50f369b9e56b
#
_entry.id   f8be491eb44111a702ca50f369b9e56b
#
_cell.length_a   1.000
_cell.length_b   1.000
_cell.length_c   1.000
_cell.angle_alpha   90.00
_cell.angle_beta   90.00
_cell.angle_gamma   90.00
#
_symmetry.space_group_name_H-M   'P 1'
#
loop_
_entity.id
_entity.type
_entity.pdbx_description
1 polymer ?
#
loop_
_entity_poly.entity_id
_entity_poly.type
_entity_poly.pdbx_seq_one_letter_code
_entity_poly.pdbx_strand_id
1 'polypeptide(L)'
;MDNQVNEPKSGVVAGTLPCGYIDAEGNVLTDFVVDELDGYDEDSLAGQGSVLGRLNRVLSRRLQRLGTVDDKAVLGSAIDQLLAVDRMTLLIAVRRATHGDVFKMRVSCPREGCSESFRANVDLADLEQTPMADPSVREFEHELCRGSVVKWHVMVGKDEDWLSDSKRNKKLKNDQFTLAFFARVTHLNGEEIVRSGAPGLIEKSRRLLKGMKSSERQELRNVFASNEGSIDTEIEFACPSCDAEWKGELDVGQPDFFFPQET
;
A
#
# COMPACT_ATOMS: atom_id res chain seq x y z
N MET A 1 40.92 -3.60 -4.26
CA MET A 1 39.75 -3.49 -3.37
C MET A 1 38.59 -4.02 -4.19
N ASP A 2 38.25 -5.26 -3.93
CA ASP A 2 37.37 -6.07 -4.78
C ASP A 2 35.96 -5.54 -4.75
N ASN A 3 35.51 -5.02 -5.90
CA ASN A 3 34.10 -4.78 -6.19
C ASN A 3 33.44 -6.16 -6.39
N GLN A 4 32.95 -6.74 -5.32
CA GLN A 4 32.01 -7.87 -5.46
C GLN A 4 30.74 -7.31 -6.09
N VAL A 5 30.60 -7.46 -7.40
CA VAL A 5 29.35 -7.38 -8.11
C VAL A 5 28.47 -8.46 -7.50
N ASN A 6 27.47 -8.05 -6.74
CA ASN A 6 26.49 -8.97 -6.16
C ASN A 6 25.77 -9.66 -7.33
N GLU A 7 26.06 -10.93 -7.59
CA GLU A 7 25.36 -11.73 -8.60
C GLU A 7 23.85 -11.71 -8.30
N PRO A 8 23.00 -11.53 -9.31
CA PRO A 8 21.56 -11.58 -9.10
C PRO A 8 21.20 -12.95 -8.53
N LYS A 9 20.77 -12.96 -7.28
CA LYS A 9 20.18 -14.15 -6.64
C LYS A 9 18.94 -14.55 -7.46
N SER A 10 18.76 -15.86 -7.62
CA SER A 10 17.63 -16.53 -8.33
C SER A 10 16.37 -15.66 -8.32
N GLY A 11 15.76 -15.41 -9.49
CA GLY A 11 14.58 -14.54 -9.69
C GLY A 11 13.32 -14.92 -8.90
N VAL A 12 13.49 -15.39 -7.65
CA VAL A 12 12.42 -15.78 -6.72
C VAL A 12 12.75 -15.25 -5.33
N VAL A 13 11.74 -14.60 -4.70
CA VAL A 13 11.80 -14.15 -3.31
C VAL A 13 10.69 -14.80 -2.51
N ALA A 14 11.03 -15.35 -1.35
CA ALA A 14 10.09 -15.80 -0.33
C ALA A 14 10.11 -14.85 0.87
N GLY A 15 8.98 -14.70 1.54
CA GLY A 15 8.85 -13.83 2.71
C GLY A 15 7.56 -14.06 3.46
N THR A 16 7.25 -13.13 4.37
CA THR A 16 6.07 -13.18 5.22
C THR A 16 5.30 -11.86 5.11
N LEU A 17 3.98 -11.95 4.93
CA LEU A 17 3.08 -10.80 4.92
C LEU A 17 2.87 -10.28 6.34
N PRO A 18 2.87 -8.96 6.58
CA PRO A 18 2.64 -8.39 7.92
C PRO A 18 1.23 -8.62 8.47
N CYS A 19 0.23 -8.80 7.59
CA CYS A 19 -1.17 -9.00 8.00
C CYS A 19 -1.76 -10.33 7.50
N GLY A 20 -1.30 -10.81 6.34
CA GLY A 20 -1.71 -12.08 5.76
C GLY A 20 -3.11 -12.07 5.10
N TYR A 21 -3.40 -13.14 4.42
CA TYR A 21 -4.68 -13.44 3.74
C TYR A 21 -5.51 -14.39 4.59
N ILE A 22 -6.80 -14.14 4.72
CA ILE A 22 -7.74 -15.07 5.36
C ILE A 22 -8.35 -15.95 4.28
N ASP A 23 -8.10 -17.26 4.35
CA ASP A 23 -8.68 -18.24 3.42
C ASP A 23 -10.16 -18.53 3.71
N ALA A 24 -10.77 -19.41 2.91
CA ALA A 24 -12.18 -19.77 3.05
C ALA A 24 -12.48 -20.55 4.36
N GLU A 25 -11.47 -21.17 4.94
CA GLU A 25 -11.53 -21.90 6.21
C GLU A 25 -11.28 -21.00 7.42
N GLY A 26 -10.91 -19.72 7.21
CA GLY A 26 -10.63 -18.75 8.26
C GLY A 26 -9.19 -18.78 8.75
N ASN A 27 -8.27 -19.48 8.07
CA ASN A 27 -6.86 -19.49 8.43
C ASN A 27 -6.16 -18.23 7.90
N VAL A 28 -5.24 -17.68 8.67
CA VAL A 28 -4.38 -16.57 8.24
C VAL A 28 -3.14 -17.12 7.56
N LEU A 29 -3.01 -16.87 6.26
CA LEU A 29 -1.87 -17.27 5.45
C LEU A 29 -0.92 -16.09 5.29
N THR A 30 0.32 -16.23 5.78
CA THR A 30 1.32 -15.14 5.77
C THR A 30 2.49 -15.42 4.84
N ASP A 31 2.93 -16.68 4.72
CA ASP A 31 4.08 -17.02 3.89
C ASP A 31 3.77 -16.83 2.41
N PHE A 32 4.66 -16.22 1.67
CA PHE A 32 4.51 -16.04 0.24
C PHE A 32 5.76 -16.40 -0.55
N VAL A 33 5.57 -16.65 -1.85
CA VAL A 33 6.65 -16.77 -2.84
C VAL A 33 6.24 -15.98 -4.07
N VAL A 34 7.14 -15.11 -4.54
CA VAL A 34 7.00 -14.35 -5.79
C VAL A 34 8.19 -14.60 -6.70
N ASP A 35 7.98 -14.46 -8.00
CA ASP A 35 9.04 -14.48 -9.02
C ASP A 35 9.30 -13.08 -9.62
N GLU A 36 10.34 -13.01 -10.45
CA GLU A 36 10.75 -11.78 -11.15
C GLU A 36 9.74 -11.32 -12.21
N LEU A 37 9.82 -10.04 -12.58
CA LEU A 37 9.06 -9.46 -13.70
C LEU A 37 9.51 -10.05 -15.04
N ASP A 38 8.59 -10.06 -16.00
CA ASP A 38 8.87 -10.34 -17.41
C ASP A 38 8.39 -9.20 -18.31
N GLY A 39 8.63 -9.31 -19.63
CA GLY A 39 8.23 -8.29 -20.60
C GLY A 39 6.72 -8.00 -20.65
N TYR A 40 5.86 -8.97 -20.32
CA TYR A 40 4.41 -8.74 -20.20
C TYR A 40 4.04 -7.86 -19.02
N ASP A 41 4.83 -7.91 -17.94
CA ASP A 41 4.64 -7.05 -16.76
C ASP A 41 5.12 -5.64 -17.07
N GLU A 42 6.23 -5.48 -17.78
CA GLU A 42 6.73 -4.19 -18.26
C GLU A 42 5.67 -3.48 -19.12
N ASP A 43 5.13 -4.18 -20.11
CA ASP A 43 4.04 -3.68 -20.94
C ASP A 43 2.79 -3.33 -20.12
N SER A 44 2.47 -4.15 -19.11
CA SER A 44 1.33 -3.91 -18.20
C SER A 44 1.53 -2.67 -17.37
N LEU A 45 2.72 -2.45 -16.79
CA LEU A 45 3.06 -1.30 -15.97
C LEU A 45 3.12 0.00 -16.78
N ALA A 46 3.63 -0.05 -18.02
CA ALA A 46 3.64 1.08 -18.95
C ALA A 46 2.25 1.37 -19.57
N GLY A 47 1.32 0.40 -19.50
CA GLY A 47 0.04 0.44 -20.20
C GLY A 47 -0.98 1.43 -19.65
N GLN A 48 -2.20 1.40 -20.21
CA GLN A 48 -3.33 2.24 -19.79
C GLN A 48 -4.07 1.62 -18.59
N GLY A 49 -4.76 2.48 -17.81
CA GLY A 49 -5.58 2.09 -16.66
C GLY A 49 -5.11 2.76 -15.36
N SER A 50 -5.78 2.41 -14.26
CA SER A 50 -5.34 2.89 -12.94
C SER A 50 -3.99 2.26 -12.55
N VAL A 51 -3.18 3.00 -11.81
CA VAL A 51 -1.89 2.49 -11.29
C VAL A 51 -2.12 1.19 -10.52
N LEU A 52 -3.07 1.19 -9.59
CA LEU A 52 -3.41 0.02 -8.77
C LEU A 52 -3.85 -1.19 -9.63
N GLY A 53 -4.70 -0.97 -10.65
CA GLY A 53 -5.12 -2.06 -11.54
C GLY A 53 -3.96 -2.66 -12.34
N ARG A 54 -2.93 -1.86 -12.66
CA ARG A 54 -1.70 -2.37 -13.31
C ARG A 54 -0.86 -3.18 -12.33
N LEU A 55 -0.66 -2.67 -11.10
CA LEU A 55 0.06 -3.36 -10.05
C LEU A 55 -0.61 -4.67 -9.66
N ASN A 56 -1.96 -4.69 -9.53
CA ASN A 56 -2.71 -5.92 -9.26
C ASN A 56 -2.51 -6.99 -10.33
N ARG A 57 -2.47 -6.59 -11.61
CA ARG A 57 -2.18 -7.56 -12.70
C ARG A 57 -0.79 -8.15 -12.60
N VAL A 58 0.20 -7.35 -12.22
CA VAL A 58 1.57 -7.85 -11.96
C VAL A 58 1.56 -8.83 -10.80
N LEU A 59 1.00 -8.46 -9.65
CA LEU A 59 0.91 -9.34 -8.49
C LEU A 59 0.21 -10.66 -8.81
N SER A 60 -0.91 -10.63 -9.53
CA SER A 60 -1.66 -11.84 -9.92
C SER A 60 -0.82 -12.80 -10.78
N ARG A 61 0.15 -12.29 -11.56
CA ARG A 61 1.06 -13.11 -12.36
C ARG A 61 2.26 -13.59 -11.56
N ARG A 62 2.84 -12.72 -10.74
CA ARG A 62 4.11 -12.96 -10.06
C ARG A 62 3.98 -13.68 -8.72
N LEU A 63 2.83 -13.62 -8.05
CA LEU A 63 2.57 -14.41 -6.85
C LEU A 63 2.46 -15.90 -7.21
N GLN A 64 3.40 -16.71 -6.72
CA GLN A 64 3.47 -18.14 -7.01
C GLN A 64 2.83 -18.97 -5.92
N ARG A 65 2.88 -18.51 -4.67
CA ARG A 65 2.33 -19.22 -3.51
C ARG A 65 1.95 -18.23 -2.40
N LEU A 66 0.89 -18.55 -1.68
CA LEU A 66 0.46 -17.85 -0.48
C LEU A 66 0.05 -18.88 0.58
N GLY A 67 0.87 -19.05 1.62
CA GLY A 67 0.73 -20.16 2.56
C GLY A 67 0.79 -21.51 1.85
N THR A 68 -0.32 -22.23 1.89
CA THR A 68 -0.50 -23.55 1.22
C THR A 68 -1.16 -23.43 -0.16
N VAL A 69 -1.57 -22.21 -0.58
CA VAL A 69 -2.28 -21.98 -1.85
C VAL A 69 -1.27 -21.68 -2.96
N ASP A 70 -1.35 -22.45 -4.07
CA ASP A 70 -0.57 -22.28 -5.30
C ASP A 70 -1.44 -22.24 -6.58
N ASP A 71 -2.75 -22.39 -6.46
CA ASP A 71 -3.69 -22.23 -7.57
C ASP A 71 -3.77 -20.77 -8.02
N LYS A 72 -3.43 -20.52 -9.28
CA LYS A 72 -3.34 -19.16 -9.86
C LYS A 72 -4.67 -18.39 -9.86
N ALA A 73 -5.80 -19.06 -9.99
CA ALA A 73 -7.11 -18.41 -9.97
C ALA A 73 -7.44 -17.94 -8.53
N VAL A 74 -7.13 -18.76 -7.53
CA VAL A 74 -7.28 -18.42 -6.11
C VAL A 74 -6.34 -17.27 -5.74
N LEU A 75 -5.05 -17.37 -6.10
CA LEU A 75 -4.07 -16.32 -5.85
C LEU A 75 -4.49 -14.99 -6.50
N GLY A 76 -5.00 -15.01 -7.74
CA GLY A 76 -5.49 -13.82 -8.41
C GLY A 76 -6.65 -13.15 -7.66
N SER A 77 -7.59 -13.92 -7.12
CA SER A 77 -8.68 -13.38 -6.32
C SER A 77 -8.26 -12.92 -4.93
N ALA A 78 -7.21 -13.52 -4.36
CA ALA A 78 -6.67 -13.14 -3.06
C ALA A 78 -6.07 -11.72 -3.09
N ILE A 79 -5.47 -11.28 -4.21
CA ILE A 79 -4.88 -9.93 -4.35
C ILE A 79 -5.89 -8.82 -4.00
N ASP A 80 -7.14 -8.95 -4.40
CA ASP A 80 -8.19 -7.96 -4.12
C ASP A 80 -8.61 -7.93 -2.64
N GLN A 81 -8.30 -9.00 -1.89
CA GLN A 81 -8.64 -9.18 -0.48
C GLN A 81 -7.45 -8.92 0.45
N LEU A 82 -6.23 -8.90 -0.07
CA LEU A 82 -5.05 -8.51 0.71
C LEU A 82 -5.15 -7.07 1.18
N LEU A 83 -4.59 -6.79 2.36
CA LEU A 83 -4.46 -5.44 2.87
C LEU A 83 -3.44 -4.65 2.05
N ALA A 84 -3.54 -3.33 2.10
CA ALA A 84 -2.65 -2.43 1.37
C ALA A 84 -1.17 -2.70 1.71
N VAL A 85 -0.87 -2.92 3.00
CA VAL A 85 0.49 -3.22 3.47
C VAL A 85 1.01 -4.55 2.92
N ASP A 86 0.19 -5.60 2.87
CA ASP A 86 0.56 -6.90 2.32
C ASP A 86 0.85 -6.81 0.81
N ARG A 87 0.01 -6.05 0.08
CA ARG A 87 0.22 -5.81 -1.35
C ARG A 87 1.51 -5.01 -1.60
N MET A 88 1.81 -4.02 -0.76
CA MET A 88 3.07 -3.28 -0.82
C MET A 88 4.27 -4.19 -0.55
N THR A 89 4.17 -5.08 0.44
CA THR A 89 5.19 -6.12 0.73
C THR A 89 5.46 -6.99 -0.49
N LEU A 90 4.40 -7.47 -1.17
CA LEU A 90 4.53 -8.28 -2.38
C LEU A 90 5.17 -7.50 -3.53
N LEU A 91 4.82 -6.22 -3.73
CA LEU A 91 5.42 -5.37 -4.77
C LEU A 91 6.92 -5.16 -4.54
N ILE A 92 7.30 -4.89 -3.29
CA ILE A 92 8.71 -4.79 -2.89
C ILE A 92 9.43 -6.12 -3.14
N ALA A 93 8.82 -7.25 -2.79
CA ALA A 93 9.39 -8.57 -3.01
C ALA A 93 9.57 -8.89 -4.52
N VAL A 94 8.61 -8.56 -5.37
CA VAL A 94 8.71 -8.70 -6.84
C VAL A 94 9.85 -7.81 -7.39
N ARG A 95 9.98 -6.57 -6.91
CA ARG A 95 11.09 -5.69 -7.27
C ARG A 95 12.44 -6.29 -6.85
N ARG A 96 12.52 -6.86 -5.64
CA ARG A 96 13.72 -7.53 -5.12
C ARG A 96 14.07 -8.77 -5.94
N ALA A 97 13.09 -9.57 -6.33
CA ALA A 97 13.27 -10.73 -7.19
C ALA A 97 13.86 -10.33 -8.56
N THR A 98 13.45 -9.18 -9.12
CA THR A 98 13.84 -8.72 -10.46
C THR A 98 15.20 -8.02 -10.47
N HIS A 99 15.48 -7.15 -9.50
CA HIS A 99 16.64 -6.25 -9.56
C HIS A 99 17.54 -6.31 -8.30
N GLY A 100 17.23 -7.24 -7.37
CA GLY A 100 17.95 -7.37 -6.10
C GLY A 100 17.48 -6.37 -5.03
N ASP A 101 18.11 -6.46 -3.87
CA ASP A 101 17.64 -5.77 -2.65
C ASP A 101 17.92 -4.27 -2.68
N VAL A 102 18.96 -3.82 -3.39
CA VAL A 102 19.34 -2.40 -3.41
C VAL A 102 18.54 -1.60 -4.42
N PHE A 103 17.79 -0.62 -3.93
CA PHE A 103 17.12 0.39 -4.74
C PHE A 103 17.98 1.66 -4.83
N LYS A 104 18.32 2.07 -6.05
CA LYS A 104 19.13 3.28 -6.31
C LYS A 104 18.20 4.40 -6.77
N MET A 105 18.19 5.50 -6.03
CA MET A 105 17.41 6.67 -6.38
C MET A 105 18.27 7.92 -6.48
N ARG A 106 17.85 8.85 -7.35
CA ARG A 106 18.48 10.17 -7.45
C ARG A 106 17.75 11.15 -6.54
N VAL A 107 18.50 11.80 -5.67
CA VAL A 107 17.97 12.71 -4.66
C VAL A 107 18.60 14.07 -4.84
N SER A 108 17.80 15.14 -4.77
CA SER A 108 18.28 16.52 -4.81
C SER A 108 18.14 17.17 -3.43
N CYS A 109 19.16 17.88 -3.00
CA CYS A 109 19.16 18.58 -1.73
C CYS A 109 18.07 19.67 -1.70
N PRO A 110 17.17 19.67 -0.69
CA PRO A 110 16.11 20.67 -0.60
C PRO A 110 16.57 21.99 0.01
N ARG A 111 17.82 22.09 0.49
CA ARG A 111 18.35 23.29 1.14
C ARG A 111 18.49 24.42 0.13
N GLU A 112 17.93 25.57 0.42
CA GLU A 112 18.04 26.76 -0.40
C GLU A 112 19.52 27.15 -0.60
N GLY A 113 19.91 27.37 -1.87
CA GLY A 113 21.30 27.66 -2.26
C GLY A 113 22.21 26.45 -2.44
N CYS A 114 21.73 25.22 -2.15
CA CYS A 114 22.44 23.98 -2.49
C CYS A 114 21.81 23.36 -3.74
N SER A 115 22.62 23.11 -4.76
CA SER A 115 22.18 22.47 -6.02
C SER A 115 22.67 21.03 -6.15
N GLU A 116 23.13 20.43 -5.05
CA GLU A 116 23.67 19.06 -5.04
C GLU A 116 22.58 18.04 -5.38
N SER A 117 22.91 17.10 -6.26
CA SER A 117 22.13 15.94 -6.60
C SER A 117 23.02 14.70 -6.51
N PHE A 118 22.64 13.72 -5.74
CA PHE A 118 23.43 12.51 -5.50
C PHE A 118 22.59 11.25 -5.62
N ARG A 119 23.24 10.10 -5.67
CA ARG A 119 22.58 8.78 -5.63
C ARG A 119 22.53 8.29 -4.20
N ALA A 120 21.31 7.94 -3.76
CA ALA A 120 21.09 7.24 -2.51
C ALA A 120 20.77 5.76 -2.79
N ASN A 121 21.27 4.88 -1.94
CA ASN A 121 20.97 3.46 -1.96
C ASN A 121 20.06 3.14 -0.78
N VAL A 122 18.95 2.47 -1.07
CA VAL A 122 17.98 1.98 -0.08
C VAL A 122 18.00 0.47 -0.14
N ASP A 123 18.27 -0.19 0.96
CA ASP A 123 18.12 -1.64 1.05
C ASP A 123 16.66 -1.97 1.33
N LEU A 124 16.00 -2.58 0.35
CA LEU A 124 14.57 -2.94 0.45
C LEU A 124 14.32 -4.11 1.40
N ALA A 125 15.36 -4.86 1.78
CA ALA A 125 15.26 -5.94 2.75
C ALA A 125 15.19 -5.42 4.19
N ASP A 126 15.70 -4.20 4.43
CA ASP A 126 15.78 -3.59 5.75
C ASP A 126 14.56 -2.72 6.11
N LEU A 127 13.57 -2.60 5.19
CA LEU A 127 12.36 -1.83 5.46
C LEU A 127 11.57 -2.44 6.63
N GLU A 128 11.38 -1.65 7.68
CA GLU A 128 10.69 -2.10 8.88
C GLU A 128 9.19 -2.30 8.60
N GLN A 129 8.66 -3.44 9.06
CA GLN A 129 7.25 -3.79 8.93
C GLN A 129 6.61 -3.89 10.31
N THR A 130 5.47 -3.24 10.49
CA THR A 130 4.65 -3.38 11.69
C THR A 130 3.43 -4.25 11.34
N PRO A 131 3.35 -5.49 11.88
CA PRO A 131 2.21 -6.36 11.63
C PRO A 131 0.95 -5.85 12.35
N MET A 132 -0.21 -6.33 11.92
CA MET A 132 -1.45 -6.19 12.70
C MET A 132 -1.30 -6.94 14.03
N ALA A 133 -1.90 -6.37 15.10
CA ALA A 133 -1.92 -7.03 16.41
C ALA A 133 -2.68 -8.36 16.38
N ASP A 134 -3.79 -8.43 15.66
CA ASP A 134 -4.55 -9.65 15.41
C ASP A 134 -4.97 -9.71 13.93
N PRO A 135 -4.24 -10.45 13.09
CA PRO A 135 -4.53 -10.58 11.67
C PRO A 135 -5.85 -11.29 11.33
N SER A 136 -6.49 -11.97 12.28
CA SER A 136 -7.80 -12.62 12.07
C SER A 136 -8.96 -11.63 12.17
N VAL A 137 -8.78 -10.48 12.81
CA VAL A 137 -9.81 -9.45 13.00
C VAL A 137 -9.77 -8.46 11.84
N ARG A 138 -10.84 -8.36 11.08
CA ARG A 138 -10.96 -7.46 9.92
C ARG A 138 -12.03 -6.37 10.13
N GLU A 139 -12.89 -6.51 11.10
CA GLU A 139 -13.95 -5.56 11.40
C GLU A 139 -13.86 -5.12 12.87
N PHE A 140 -14.12 -3.85 13.10
CA PHE A 140 -13.95 -3.21 14.41
C PHE A 140 -15.15 -2.33 14.71
N GLU A 141 -15.41 -2.15 16.01
CA GLU A 141 -16.30 -1.15 16.54
C GLU A 141 -15.54 -0.30 17.55
N HIS A 142 -15.67 1.03 17.46
CA HIS A 142 -14.97 1.97 18.32
C HIS A 142 -15.88 3.12 18.72
N GLU A 143 -15.89 3.46 20.01
CA GLU A 143 -16.53 4.67 20.54
C GLU A 143 -15.50 5.79 20.57
N LEU A 144 -15.77 6.88 19.86
CA LEU A 144 -14.90 8.03 19.72
C LEU A 144 -15.03 9.00 20.90
N CYS A 145 -14.08 9.87 21.08
CA CYS A 145 -13.92 10.79 22.21
C CYS A 145 -15.14 11.70 22.50
N ARG A 146 -16.09 11.83 21.57
CA ARG A 146 -17.34 12.58 21.77
C ARG A 146 -18.58 11.70 21.77
N GLY A 147 -18.41 10.39 21.89
CA GLY A 147 -19.48 9.41 22.00
C GLY A 147 -20.04 8.92 20.66
N SER A 148 -19.47 9.31 19.52
CA SER A 148 -19.85 8.69 18.25
C SER A 148 -19.35 7.25 18.19
N VAL A 149 -20.23 6.31 17.81
CA VAL A 149 -19.88 4.89 17.63
C VAL A 149 -19.68 4.63 16.13
N VAL A 150 -18.52 4.08 15.78
CA VAL A 150 -18.10 3.80 14.41
C VAL A 150 -17.84 2.31 14.25
N LYS A 151 -18.50 1.66 13.26
CA LYS A 151 -18.07 0.35 12.77
C LYS A 151 -17.27 0.54 11.48
N TRP A 152 -16.17 -0.17 11.39
CA TRP A 152 -15.26 -0.04 10.26
C TRP A 152 -14.53 -1.36 9.99
N HIS A 153 -13.98 -1.49 8.78
CA HIS A 153 -13.14 -2.62 8.40
C HIS A 153 -11.77 -2.12 7.92
N VAL A 154 -10.75 -2.98 8.02
CA VAL A 154 -9.42 -2.69 7.46
C VAL A 154 -9.50 -2.58 5.94
N MET A 155 -8.72 -1.68 5.36
CA MET A 155 -8.74 -1.41 3.93
C MET A 155 -8.08 -2.53 3.14
N VAL A 156 -8.83 -3.13 2.21
CA VAL A 156 -8.33 -4.17 1.30
C VAL A 156 -8.18 -3.63 -0.13
N GLY A 157 -7.58 -4.43 -1.02
CA GLY A 157 -7.29 -4.03 -2.39
C GLY A 157 -8.49 -3.49 -3.17
N LYS A 158 -9.66 -4.09 -3.05
CA LYS A 158 -10.91 -3.58 -3.66
C LYS A 158 -11.34 -2.20 -3.17
N ASP A 159 -10.97 -1.82 -1.94
CA ASP A 159 -11.26 -0.49 -1.39
C ASP A 159 -10.32 0.56 -1.97
N GLU A 160 -9.06 0.21 -2.18
CA GLU A 160 -8.09 1.06 -2.87
C GLU A 160 -8.48 1.27 -4.33
N ASP A 161 -8.92 0.23 -5.05
CA ASP A 161 -9.46 0.36 -6.40
C ASP A 161 -10.68 1.29 -6.42
N TRP A 162 -11.56 1.19 -5.42
CA TRP A 162 -12.66 2.10 -5.27
C TRP A 162 -12.19 3.55 -5.06
N LEU A 163 -11.13 3.78 -4.26
CA LEU A 163 -10.54 5.10 -4.05
C LEU A 163 -9.83 5.65 -5.29
N SER A 164 -9.24 4.79 -6.12
CA SER A 164 -8.47 5.18 -7.31
C SER A 164 -9.33 5.56 -8.52
N ASP A 165 -10.65 5.34 -8.48
CA ASP A 165 -11.56 5.68 -9.59
C ASP A 165 -11.55 7.18 -9.90
N SER A 166 -10.87 7.54 -10.99
CA SER A 166 -10.67 8.93 -11.41
C SER A 166 -11.97 9.66 -11.73
N LYS A 167 -13.02 8.95 -12.20
CA LYS A 167 -14.33 9.55 -12.50
C LYS A 167 -15.07 9.94 -11.23
N ARG A 168 -14.98 9.08 -10.20
CA ARG A 168 -15.54 9.31 -8.87
C ARG A 168 -14.76 10.41 -8.17
N ASN A 169 -13.45 10.37 -8.21
CA ASN A 169 -12.57 11.35 -7.57
C ASN A 169 -12.71 12.74 -8.17
N LYS A 170 -13.00 12.88 -9.48
CA LYS A 170 -13.32 14.19 -10.08
C LYS A 170 -14.55 14.85 -9.45
N LYS A 171 -15.57 14.08 -9.09
CA LYS A 171 -16.78 14.58 -8.41
C LYS A 171 -16.53 14.90 -6.92
N LEU A 172 -15.53 14.27 -6.31
CA LEU A 172 -15.24 14.33 -4.87
C LEU A 172 -13.91 15.03 -4.56
N LYS A 173 -13.30 15.74 -5.51
CA LYS A 173 -11.98 16.39 -5.39
C LYS A 173 -11.78 17.21 -4.11
N ASN A 174 -12.84 17.79 -3.56
CA ASN A 174 -12.78 18.59 -2.34
C ASN A 174 -12.98 17.75 -1.06
N ASP A 175 -13.13 16.44 -1.19
CA ASP A 175 -13.51 15.55 -0.10
C ASP A 175 -12.43 14.48 0.20
N GLN A 176 -11.18 14.70 -0.19
CA GLN A 176 -10.09 13.71 -0.06
C GLN A 176 -9.99 13.08 1.33
N PHE A 177 -10.07 13.91 2.38
CA PHE A 177 -10.06 13.41 3.76
C PHE A 177 -11.30 12.57 4.13
N THR A 178 -12.42 12.77 3.42
CA THR A 178 -13.66 12.01 3.65
C THR A 178 -13.64 10.69 2.89
N LEU A 179 -12.97 10.61 1.75
CA LEU A 179 -12.85 9.39 0.95
C LEU A 179 -12.18 8.25 1.73
N ALA A 180 -11.14 8.55 2.51
CA ALA A 180 -10.46 7.57 3.35
C ALA A 180 -11.40 6.93 4.40
N PHE A 181 -12.36 7.69 4.93
CA PHE A 181 -13.39 7.16 5.83
C PHE A 181 -14.44 6.35 5.06
N PHE A 182 -14.85 6.81 3.87
CA PHE A 182 -15.77 6.04 3.02
C PHE A 182 -15.22 4.65 2.66
N ALA A 183 -13.92 4.53 2.51
CA ALA A 183 -13.29 3.26 2.17
C ALA A 183 -13.38 2.23 3.31
N ARG A 184 -13.46 2.68 4.56
CA ARG A 184 -13.35 1.85 5.76
C ARG A 184 -14.63 1.79 6.61
N VAL A 185 -15.30 2.92 6.80
CA VAL A 185 -16.45 3.03 7.72
C VAL A 185 -17.68 2.36 7.09
N THR A 186 -18.30 1.44 7.83
CA THR A 186 -19.53 0.76 7.46
C THR A 186 -20.76 1.34 8.17
N HIS A 187 -20.60 1.80 9.42
CA HIS A 187 -21.67 2.44 10.19
C HIS A 187 -21.15 3.60 11.03
N LEU A 188 -21.98 4.62 11.19
CA LEU A 188 -21.75 5.74 12.11
C LEU A 188 -23.01 5.99 12.93
N ASN A 189 -22.93 5.83 14.26
CA ASN A 189 -24.07 5.94 15.19
C ASN A 189 -25.28 5.07 14.79
N GLY A 190 -25.02 3.85 14.32
CA GLY A 190 -26.02 2.91 13.84
C GLY A 190 -26.54 3.15 12.41
N GLU A 191 -26.18 4.28 11.79
CA GLU A 191 -26.53 4.59 10.40
C GLU A 191 -25.51 3.94 9.44
N GLU A 192 -26.00 3.19 8.46
CA GLU A 192 -25.15 2.56 7.43
C GLU A 192 -24.48 3.60 6.52
N ILE A 193 -23.21 3.43 6.26
CA ILE A 193 -22.42 4.25 5.33
C ILE A 193 -22.36 3.55 3.97
N VAL A 194 -23.13 4.07 3.01
CA VAL A 194 -23.30 3.52 1.68
C VAL A 194 -22.36 4.25 0.71
N ARG A 195 -21.44 3.53 0.06
CA ARG A 195 -20.45 4.07 -0.90
C ARG A 195 -20.77 3.78 -2.38
N SER A 196 -21.79 2.95 -2.64
CA SER A 196 -22.25 2.60 -3.99
C SER A 196 -23.77 2.50 -4.01
N GLY A 197 -24.40 2.61 -5.18
CA GLY A 197 -25.86 2.52 -5.35
C GLY A 197 -26.52 3.89 -5.59
N ALA A 198 -27.69 4.12 -4.99
CA ALA A 198 -28.47 5.34 -5.25
C ALA A 198 -27.76 6.62 -4.81
N PRO A 199 -27.67 7.66 -5.68
CA PRO A 199 -26.93 8.90 -5.39
C PRO A 199 -27.35 9.58 -4.08
N GLY A 200 -28.63 9.53 -3.72
CA GLY A 200 -29.12 10.13 -2.47
C GLY A 200 -28.60 9.45 -1.21
N LEU A 201 -28.40 8.12 -1.23
CA LEU A 201 -27.83 7.37 -0.11
C LEU A 201 -26.33 7.67 0.05
N ILE A 202 -25.60 7.75 -1.08
CA ILE A 202 -24.19 8.13 -1.07
C ILE A 202 -24.02 9.53 -0.50
N GLU A 203 -24.85 10.48 -0.93
CA GLU A 203 -24.80 11.87 -0.43
C GLU A 203 -25.19 11.97 1.06
N LYS A 204 -26.17 11.17 1.53
CA LYS A 204 -26.48 11.06 2.96
C LYS A 204 -25.25 10.60 3.74
N SER A 205 -24.62 9.51 3.32
CA SER A 205 -23.42 8.95 3.94
C SER A 205 -22.26 9.95 3.96
N ARG A 206 -22.07 10.70 2.85
CA ARG A 206 -21.07 11.76 2.75
C ARG A 206 -21.30 12.86 3.79
N ARG A 207 -22.54 13.30 3.97
CA ARG A 207 -22.88 14.32 4.96
C ARG A 207 -22.66 13.84 6.39
N LEU A 208 -22.99 12.59 6.70
CA LEU A 208 -22.73 11.98 8.00
C LEU A 208 -21.23 12.00 8.32
N LEU A 209 -20.37 11.49 7.43
CA LEU A 209 -18.94 11.48 7.62
C LEU A 209 -18.33 12.89 7.70
N LYS A 210 -18.82 13.84 6.89
CA LYS A 210 -18.39 15.24 6.96
C LYS A 210 -18.85 15.95 8.24
N GLY A 211 -19.97 15.53 8.80
CA GLY A 211 -20.52 16.09 10.03
C GLY A 211 -19.75 15.72 11.29
N MET A 212 -18.88 14.67 11.24
CA MET A 212 -18.02 14.31 12.36
C MET A 212 -17.12 15.45 12.77
N LYS A 213 -16.89 15.61 14.07
CA LYS A 213 -15.97 16.63 14.59
C LYS A 213 -14.52 16.31 14.24
N SER A 214 -13.69 17.33 14.03
CA SER A 214 -12.28 17.15 13.66
C SER A 214 -11.50 16.31 14.66
N SER A 215 -11.80 16.41 15.96
CA SER A 215 -11.19 15.57 17.00
C SER A 215 -11.52 14.09 16.80
N GLU A 216 -12.78 13.75 16.56
CA GLU A 216 -13.19 12.36 16.28
C GLU A 216 -12.57 11.82 14.98
N ARG A 217 -12.51 12.68 13.95
CA ARG A 217 -11.86 12.31 12.68
C ARG A 217 -10.36 12.08 12.84
N GLN A 218 -9.69 12.85 13.71
CA GLN A 218 -8.27 12.63 14.02
C GLN A 218 -8.08 11.33 14.80
N GLU A 219 -8.90 11.10 15.81
CA GLU A 219 -8.87 9.86 16.60
C GLU A 219 -9.10 8.63 15.70
N LEU A 220 -10.11 8.69 14.83
CA LEU A 220 -10.42 7.58 13.91
C LEU A 220 -9.26 7.29 12.94
N ARG A 221 -8.53 8.30 12.45
CA ARG A 221 -7.30 8.07 11.67
C ARG A 221 -6.23 7.35 12.47
N ASN A 222 -6.04 7.73 13.73
CA ASN A 222 -5.08 7.06 14.61
C ASN A 222 -5.48 5.60 14.87
N VAL A 223 -6.79 5.36 15.06
CA VAL A 223 -7.36 4.00 15.22
C VAL A 223 -7.11 3.16 13.97
N PHE A 224 -7.30 3.70 12.77
CA PHE A 224 -6.96 2.98 11.53
C PHE A 224 -5.47 2.65 11.49
N ALA A 225 -4.60 3.64 11.66
CA ALA A 225 -3.16 3.47 11.58
C ALA A 225 -2.62 2.43 12.59
N SER A 226 -3.21 2.37 13.81
CA SER A 226 -2.77 1.40 14.83
C SER A 226 -3.28 -0.02 14.62
N ASN A 227 -4.24 -0.24 13.71
CA ASN A 227 -4.84 -1.56 13.47
C ASN A 227 -4.55 -2.15 12.09
N GLU A 228 -4.12 -1.35 11.10
CA GLU A 228 -3.95 -1.82 9.72
C GLU A 228 -2.57 -2.40 9.41
N GLY A 229 -1.63 -2.33 10.32
CA GLY A 229 -0.22 -2.61 10.02
C GLY A 229 0.41 -1.55 9.10
N SER A 230 1.73 -1.56 8.97
CA SER A 230 2.44 -0.60 8.11
C SER A 230 3.79 -1.13 7.65
N ILE A 231 4.34 -0.51 6.60
CA ILE A 231 5.75 -0.59 6.23
C ILE A 231 6.30 0.82 6.36
N ASP A 232 7.45 0.95 7.02
CA ASP A 232 8.15 2.23 7.04
C ASP A 232 8.85 2.45 5.71
N THR A 233 8.34 3.40 4.94
CA THR A 233 8.90 3.83 3.65
C THR A 233 9.67 5.15 3.77
N GLU A 234 9.80 5.69 4.99
CA GLU A 234 10.55 6.92 5.26
C GLU A 234 12.05 6.65 5.19
N ILE A 235 12.74 7.41 4.36
CA ILE A 235 14.19 7.31 4.15
C ILE A 235 14.85 8.60 4.62
N GLU A 236 15.87 8.47 5.45
CA GLU A 236 16.67 9.60 5.90
C GLU A 236 17.83 9.88 4.92
N PHE A 237 17.98 11.12 4.53
CA PHE A 237 19.03 11.58 3.63
C PHE A 237 19.91 12.62 4.30
N ALA A 238 21.22 12.56 3.98
CA ALA A 238 22.20 13.59 4.33
C ALA A 238 22.90 14.08 3.07
N CYS A 239 22.93 15.39 2.86
CA CYS A 239 23.58 15.98 1.68
C CYS A 239 25.10 15.91 1.80
N PRO A 240 25.82 15.33 0.82
CA PRO A 240 27.27 15.22 0.88
C PRO A 240 27.99 16.57 0.74
N SER A 241 27.31 17.63 0.28
CA SER A 241 27.91 18.96 0.05
C SER A 241 27.65 19.97 1.15
N CYS A 242 26.54 19.83 1.90
CA CYS A 242 26.17 20.87 2.90
C CYS A 242 25.65 20.27 4.22
N ASP A 243 25.75 18.96 4.40
CA ASP A 243 25.33 18.22 5.61
C ASP A 243 23.88 18.48 6.04
N ALA A 244 23.02 18.98 5.13
CA ALA A 244 21.60 19.11 5.41
C ALA A 244 20.97 17.72 5.48
N GLU A 245 20.20 17.48 6.52
CA GLU A 245 19.45 16.25 6.73
C GLU A 245 17.96 16.47 6.42
N TRP A 246 17.31 15.52 5.78
CA TRP A 246 15.87 15.54 5.55
C TRP A 246 15.34 14.12 5.36
N LYS A 247 14.02 14.00 5.43
CA LYS A 247 13.32 12.74 5.19
C LYS A 247 12.61 12.79 3.85
N GLY A 248 12.60 11.69 3.15
CA GLY A 248 11.81 11.44 1.96
C GLY A 248 11.07 10.13 2.07
N GLU A 249 10.21 9.86 1.13
CA GLU A 249 9.36 8.66 1.11
C GLU A 249 9.67 7.83 -0.13
N LEU A 250 9.75 6.51 0.04
CA LEU A 250 9.88 5.56 -1.05
C LEU A 250 8.50 5.33 -1.68
N ASP A 251 8.30 5.82 -2.91
CA ASP A 251 7.04 5.61 -3.63
C ASP A 251 7.07 4.31 -4.44
N VAL A 252 6.57 3.23 -3.83
CA VAL A 252 6.47 1.90 -4.44
C VAL A 252 5.47 1.85 -5.61
N GLY A 253 4.58 2.85 -5.73
CA GLY A 253 3.58 2.93 -6.79
C GLY A 253 4.09 3.49 -8.12
N GLN A 254 5.28 4.08 -8.14
CA GLN A 254 5.82 4.72 -9.35
C GLN A 254 6.46 3.72 -10.31
N PRO A 255 6.35 3.92 -11.62
CA PRO A 255 7.02 3.07 -12.61
C PRO A 255 8.53 2.96 -12.42
N ASP A 256 9.20 4.05 -11.99
CA ASP A 256 10.65 4.10 -11.77
C ASP A 256 11.11 3.15 -10.64
N PHE A 257 10.19 2.76 -9.75
CA PHE A 257 10.47 1.73 -8.76
C PHE A 257 10.76 0.38 -9.41
N PHE A 258 10.02 0.03 -10.47
CA PHE A 258 10.16 -1.24 -11.19
C PHE A 258 11.15 -1.16 -12.37
N PHE A 259 11.38 0.03 -12.92
CA PHE A 259 12.27 0.26 -14.07
C PHE A 259 13.33 1.31 -13.71
N PRO A 260 14.34 0.90 -12.93
CA PRO A 260 15.38 1.83 -12.54
C PRO A 260 16.10 2.35 -13.78
N GLN A 261 16.08 3.67 -13.98
CA GLN A 261 16.82 4.29 -15.08
C GLN A 261 18.31 4.22 -14.77
N GLU A 262 19.05 3.48 -15.57
CA GLU A 262 20.51 3.53 -15.62
C GLU A 262 20.93 4.85 -16.26
N THR A 263 21.13 5.89 -15.46
CA THR A 263 21.72 7.17 -15.90
C THR A 263 23.04 7.44 -15.20
#